data_4c0df9013c2ab7d94623a9242c6f939a
#
_entry.id   4c0df9013c2ab7d94623a9242c6f939a
#
_cell.length_a   1.000
_cell.length_b   1.000
_cell.length_c   1.000
_cell.angle_alpha   90.00
_cell.angle_beta   90.00
_cell.angle_gamma   90.00
#
_symmetry.space_group_name_H-M   'P 1'
#
loop_
_entity.id
_entity.type
_entity.pdbx_description
1 polymer ?
#
loop_
_entity_poly.entity_id
_entity_poly.type
_entity_poly.pdbx_seq_one_letter_code
_entity_poly.pdbx_strand_id
1 'polypeptide(L)'
;MPALSISPLTFSGPLLVTVAYVVSYYLMIVNQLVVKTRLRRAYKDRGETFDRYFSADREMLAADRYVGNMLEHMPAFLALLWLNAVFVGPRGASVAGAIYVLCRLIYPLMMGRRLGAGVPSRILFATILGYSVLAYFALRLVLVALGR
;
A
#
# COMPACT_ATOMS: atom_id res chain seq x y z
N MET A 1 -6.52 35.76 19.26
CA MET A 1 -6.74 34.66 18.29
C MET A 1 -7.45 33.55 19.06
N PRO A 2 -8.65 33.09 18.66
CA PRO A 2 -9.27 31.95 19.31
C PRO A 2 -8.40 30.72 19.06
N ALA A 3 -8.05 30.02 20.15
CA ALA A 3 -7.34 28.74 20.05
C ALA A 3 -8.21 27.79 19.21
N LEU A 4 -7.69 27.30 18.08
CA LEU A 4 -8.32 26.24 17.31
C LEU A 4 -8.35 24.99 18.21
N SER A 5 -9.45 24.75 18.90
CA SER A 5 -9.69 23.51 19.62
C SER A 5 -9.95 22.39 18.60
N ILE A 6 -8.86 21.84 18.07
CA ILE A 6 -8.96 20.68 17.17
C ILE A 6 -9.36 19.48 18.04
N SER A 7 -10.62 19.05 17.93
CA SER A 7 -11.06 17.82 18.57
C SER A 7 -10.30 16.64 17.95
N PRO A 8 -9.68 15.75 18.74
CA PRO A 8 -9.03 14.53 18.23
C PRO A 8 -9.96 13.68 17.35
N LEU A 9 -11.26 13.72 17.60
CA LEU A 9 -12.29 13.02 16.82
C LEU A 9 -12.40 13.52 15.36
N THR A 10 -11.96 14.75 15.08
CA THR A 10 -11.99 15.31 13.73
C THR A 10 -11.12 14.52 12.76
N PHE A 11 -10.00 13.98 13.23
CA PHE A 11 -9.04 13.23 12.41
C PHE A 11 -9.09 11.70 12.63
N SER A 12 -10.11 11.19 13.32
CA SER A 12 -10.26 9.75 13.56
C SER A 12 -10.24 8.92 12.27
N GLY A 13 -10.89 9.38 11.22
CA GLY A 13 -10.92 8.70 9.93
C GLY A 13 -9.54 8.58 9.27
N PRO A 14 -8.80 9.67 9.01
CA PRO A 14 -7.44 9.60 8.49
C PRO A 14 -6.49 8.77 9.36
N LEU A 15 -6.65 8.83 10.68
CA LEU A 15 -5.87 8.04 11.63
C LEU A 15 -6.14 6.54 11.45
N LEU A 16 -7.39 6.13 11.36
CA LEU A 16 -7.77 4.74 11.10
C LEU A 16 -7.26 4.24 9.74
N VAL A 17 -7.32 5.07 8.71
CA VAL A 17 -6.75 4.75 7.38
C VAL A 17 -5.24 4.57 7.46
N THR A 18 -4.54 5.42 8.20
CA THR A 18 -3.10 5.30 8.44
C THR A 18 -2.76 3.97 9.13
N VAL A 19 -3.47 3.65 10.21
CA VAL A 19 -3.30 2.39 10.96
C VAL A 19 -3.59 1.20 10.05
N ALA A 20 -4.68 1.23 9.28
CA ALA A 20 -5.05 0.18 8.34
C ALA A 20 -3.95 -0.05 7.28
N TYR A 21 -3.36 1.04 6.74
CA TYR A 21 -2.25 0.94 5.80
C TYR A 21 -1.02 0.29 6.43
N VAL A 22 -0.62 0.74 7.62
CA VAL A 22 0.54 0.21 8.34
C VAL A 22 0.34 -1.27 8.68
N VAL A 23 -0.83 -1.64 9.19
CA VAL A 23 -1.18 -3.04 9.47
C VAL A 23 -1.11 -3.87 8.19
N SER A 24 -1.67 -3.38 7.07
CA SER A 24 -1.60 -4.06 5.78
C SER A 24 -0.16 -4.28 5.32
N TYR A 25 0.71 -3.29 5.48
CA TYR A 25 2.13 -3.41 5.18
C TYR A 25 2.81 -4.52 6.00
N TYR A 26 2.58 -4.54 7.32
CA TYR A 26 3.15 -5.60 8.17
C TYR A 26 2.58 -6.98 7.85
N LEU A 27 1.32 -7.10 7.45
CA LEU A 27 0.75 -8.36 6.96
C LEU A 27 1.50 -8.87 5.71
N MET A 28 1.91 -7.97 4.80
CA MET A 28 2.73 -8.35 3.63
C MET A 28 4.14 -8.79 4.06
N ILE A 29 4.75 -8.16 5.05
CA ILE A 29 6.05 -8.60 5.62
C ILE A 29 5.93 -9.99 6.25
N VAL A 30 4.86 -10.24 7.01
CA VAL A 30 4.62 -11.57 7.60
C VAL A 30 4.41 -12.62 6.50
N ASN A 31 3.64 -12.31 5.46
CA ASN A 31 3.48 -13.20 4.30
C ASN A 31 4.83 -13.49 3.62
N GLN A 32 5.67 -12.48 3.43
CA GLN A 32 7.03 -12.64 2.89
C GLN A 32 7.88 -13.60 3.74
N LEU A 33 7.81 -13.47 5.07
CA LEU A 33 8.50 -14.35 6.01
C LEU A 33 8.00 -15.81 5.92
N VAL A 34 6.69 -16.00 5.83
CA VAL A 34 6.06 -17.32 5.67
C VAL A 34 6.52 -17.98 4.36
N VAL A 35 6.47 -17.25 3.24
CA VAL A 35 6.93 -17.73 1.93
C VAL A 35 8.41 -18.12 1.99
N LYS A 36 9.26 -17.24 2.51
CA LYS A 36 10.69 -17.50 2.68
C LYS A 36 10.96 -18.78 3.47
N THR A 37 10.26 -18.94 4.60
CA THR A 37 10.46 -20.09 5.50
C THR A 37 10.02 -21.39 4.83
N ARG A 38 8.90 -21.36 4.13
CA ARG A 38 8.37 -22.51 3.38
C ARG A 38 9.32 -22.91 2.24
N LEU A 39 9.79 -21.94 1.44
CA LEU A 39 10.73 -22.20 0.36
C LEU A 39 12.05 -22.77 0.87
N ARG A 40 12.59 -22.22 1.95
CA ARG A 40 13.82 -22.74 2.57
C ARG A 40 13.70 -24.23 2.94
N ARG A 41 12.54 -24.64 3.50
CA ARG A 41 12.26 -26.06 3.80
C ARG A 41 12.17 -26.89 2.52
N ALA A 42 11.39 -26.46 1.56
CA ALA A 42 11.20 -27.18 0.30
C ALA A 42 12.50 -27.36 -0.51
N TYR A 43 13.41 -26.39 -0.50
CA TYR A 43 14.72 -26.51 -1.13
C TYR A 43 15.61 -27.50 -0.36
N LYS A 44 15.62 -27.44 0.98
CA LYS A 44 16.35 -28.37 1.82
C LYS A 44 15.90 -29.82 1.61
N ASP A 45 14.59 -30.05 1.51
CA ASP A 45 14.02 -31.40 1.30
C ASP A 45 14.43 -32.00 -0.07
N ARG A 46 14.80 -31.15 -1.04
CA ARG A 46 15.34 -31.55 -2.35
C ARG A 46 16.87 -31.66 -2.38
N GLY A 47 17.54 -31.39 -1.26
CA GLY A 47 19.00 -31.34 -1.21
C GLY A 47 19.60 -30.08 -1.86
N GLU A 48 18.79 -29.05 -2.10
CA GLU A 48 19.18 -27.79 -2.73
C GLU A 48 19.36 -26.66 -1.70
N THR A 49 20.13 -25.64 -2.04
CA THR A 49 20.29 -24.43 -1.21
C THR A 49 19.36 -23.33 -1.70
N PHE A 50 18.54 -22.79 -0.81
CA PHE A 50 17.72 -21.62 -1.10
C PHE A 50 18.52 -20.33 -0.91
N ASP A 51 18.84 -19.66 -2.02
CA ASP A 51 19.43 -18.33 -1.98
C ASP A 51 18.32 -17.26 -1.89
N ARG A 52 18.30 -16.54 -0.78
CA ARG A 52 17.28 -15.52 -0.52
C ARG A 52 17.39 -14.30 -1.43
N TYR A 53 18.59 -13.93 -1.82
CA TYR A 53 18.87 -12.65 -2.48
C TYR A 53 19.05 -12.77 -3.99
N PHE A 54 19.66 -13.86 -4.45
CA PHE A 54 19.99 -14.06 -5.87
C PHE A 54 19.15 -15.16 -6.54
N SER A 55 18.22 -15.77 -5.78
CA SER A 55 17.30 -16.76 -6.34
C SER A 55 16.28 -16.11 -7.27
N ALA A 56 16.08 -16.72 -8.43
CA ALA A 56 15.00 -16.39 -9.35
C ALA A 56 13.67 -17.10 -9.00
N ASP A 57 13.48 -17.53 -7.74
CA ASP A 57 12.26 -18.19 -7.31
C ASP A 57 11.06 -17.25 -7.45
N ARG A 58 10.12 -17.62 -8.34
CA ARG A 58 8.99 -16.77 -8.71
C ARG A 58 8.01 -16.51 -7.58
N GLU A 59 7.97 -17.39 -6.59
CA GLU A 59 7.11 -17.20 -5.41
C GLU A 59 7.72 -16.22 -4.42
N MET A 60 9.05 -16.30 -4.22
CA MET A 60 9.76 -15.32 -3.40
C MET A 60 9.71 -13.93 -4.02
N LEU A 61 9.94 -13.83 -5.33
CA LEU A 61 9.85 -12.58 -6.07
C LEU A 61 8.44 -11.94 -5.99
N ALA A 62 7.37 -12.76 -6.00
CA ALA A 62 6.02 -12.25 -5.82
C ALA A 62 5.83 -11.65 -4.41
N ALA A 63 6.28 -12.36 -3.37
CA ALA A 63 6.19 -11.89 -2.00
C ALA A 63 7.01 -10.59 -1.77
N ASP A 64 8.19 -10.50 -2.38
CA ASP A 64 9.01 -9.29 -2.35
C ASP A 64 8.32 -8.11 -3.04
N ARG A 65 7.68 -8.38 -4.17
CA ARG A 65 6.94 -7.35 -4.93
C ARG A 65 5.75 -6.80 -4.15
N TYR A 66 5.08 -7.61 -3.32
CA TYR A 66 3.99 -7.10 -2.47
C TYR A 66 4.50 -6.09 -1.45
N VAL A 67 5.58 -6.43 -0.74
CA VAL A 67 6.20 -5.54 0.25
C VAL A 67 6.77 -4.29 -0.41
N GLY A 68 7.53 -4.46 -1.49
CA GLY A 68 8.14 -3.36 -2.24
C GLY A 68 7.10 -2.38 -2.75
N ASN A 69 6.00 -2.86 -3.36
CA ASN A 69 4.94 -2.02 -3.87
C ASN A 69 4.25 -1.17 -2.79
N MET A 70 4.05 -1.74 -1.59
CA MET A 70 3.51 -0.95 -0.48
C MET A 70 4.52 0.07 0.02
N LEU A 71 5.79 -0.30 0.17
CA LEU A 71 6.84 0.58 0.68
C LEU A 71 7.11 1.75 -0.27
N GLU A 72 7.19 1.49 -1.58
CA GLU A 72 7.42 2.51 -2.63
C GLU A 72 6.37 3.64 -2.58
N HIS A 73 5.12 3.29 -2.28
CA HIS A 73 4.01 4.24 -2.27
C HIS A 73 3.72 4.85 -0.89
N MET A 74 4.25 4.29 0.18
CA MET A 74 3.95 4.70 1.55
C MET A 74 4.20 6.19 1.80
N PRO A 75 5.38 6.76 1.47
CA PRO A 75 5.66 8.17 1.76
C PRO A 75 4.69 9.11 1.06
N ALA A 76 4.47 8.89 -0.25
CA ALA A 76 3.57 9.72 -1.04
C ALA A 76 2.11 9.62 -0.55
N PHE A 77 1.64 8.40 -0.29
CA PHE A 77 0.28 8.19 0.19
C PHE A 77 0.03 8.84 1.55
N LEU A 78 0.89 8.59 2.54
CA LEU A 78 0.69 9.15 3.87
C LEU A 78 0.80 10.67 3.89
N ALA A 79 1.77 11.25 3.17
CA ALA A 79 1.90 12.69 3.05
C ALA A 79 0.62 13.31 2.43
N LEU A 80 0.16 12.79 1.28
CA LEU A 80 -1.03 13.29 0.60
C LEU A 80 -2.31 13.09 1.42
N LEU A 81 -2.46 11.96 2.11
CA LEU A 81 -3.58 11.69 3.01
C LEU A 81 -3.69 12.76 4.09
N TRP A 82 -2.59 13.01 4.80
CA TRP A 82 -2.60 13.95 5.92
C TRP A 82 -2.69 15.40 5.47
N LEU A 83 -2.03 15.79 4.38
CA LEU A 83 -2.20 17.12 3.81
C LEU A 83 -3.64 17.37 3.38
N ASN A 84 -4.30 16.39 2.72
CA ASN A 84 -5.72 16.52 2.40
C ASN A 84 -6.61 16.55 3.64
N ALA A 85 -6.31 15.76 4.66
CA ALA A 85 -7.09 15.77 5.90
C ALA A 85 -7.07 17.15 6.58
N VAL A 86 -5.91 17.82 6.57
CA VAL A 86 -5.71 19.12 7.22
C VAL A 86 -6.24 20.29 6.39
N PHE A 87 -5.90 20.33 5.09
CA PHE A 87 -6.14 21.51 4.25
C PHE A 87 -7.42 21.42 3.41
N VAL A 88 -7.93 20.22 3.12
CA VAL A 88 -9.14 20.01 2.29
C VAL A 88 -10.32 19.53 3.14
N GLY A 89 -10.09 18.51 3.96
CA GLY A 89 -11.10 17.98 4.87
C GLY A 89 -10.92 16.49 5.20
N PRO A 90 -11.06 16.13 6.47
CA PRO A 90 -10.73 14.78 6.97
C PRO A 90 -11.67 13.70 6.42
N ARG A 91 -12.95 14.02 6.17
CA ARG A 91 -13.93 13.04 5.66
C ARG A 91 -13.57 12.58 4.23
N GLY A 92 -13.29 13.51 3.32
CA GLY A 92 -12.87 13.18 1.95
C GLY A 92 -11.56 12.42 1.91
N ALA A 93 -10.57 12.84 2.72
CA ALA A 93 -9.30 12.16 2.87
C ALA A 93 -9.48 10.71 3.36
N SER A 94 -10.37 10.49 4.34
CA SER A 94 -10.64 9.14 4.87
C SER A 94 -11.26 8.21 3.85
N VAL A 95 -12.25 8.67 3.11
CA VAL A 95 -12.95 7.84 2.10
C VAL A 95 -11.98 7.47 0.96
N ALA A 96 -11.30 8.47 0.38
CA ALA A 96 -10.35 8.22 -0.69
C ALA A 96 -9.16 7.36 -0.21
N GLY A 97 -8.67 7.62 1.00
CA GLY A 97 -7.61 6.82 1.62
C GLY A 97 -8.01 5.37 1.87
N ALA A 98 -9.25 5.10 2.31
CA ALA A 98 -9.77 3.75 2.49
C ALA A 98 -9.83 3.00 1.13
N ILE A 99 -10.28 3.66 0.07
CA ILE A 99 -10.26 3.09 -1.29
C ILE A 99 -8.82 2.72 -1.68
N TYR A 100 -7.85 3.60 -1.41
CA TYR A 100 -6.45 3.33 -1.69
C TYR A 100 -5.93 2.09 -0.94
N VAL A 101 -6.21 1.97 0.35
CA VAL A 101 -5.81 0.81 1.16
C VAL A 101 -6.42 -0.48 0.60
N LEU A 102 -7.70 -0.46 0.22
CA LEU A 102 -8.36 -1.61 -0.41
C LEU A 102 -7.68 -2.02 -1.72
N CYS A 103 -7.30 -1.05 -2.56
CA CYS A 103 -6.54 -1.35 -3.79
C CYS A 103 -5.21 -2.05 -3.49
N ARG A 104 -4.52 -1.64 -2.43
CA ARG A 104 -3.26 -2.28 -2.01
C ARG A 104 -3.45 -3.68 -1.46
N LEU A 105 -4.55 -3.94 -0.74
CA LEU A 105 -4.89 -5.28 -0.23
C LEU A 105 -5.32 -6.25 -1.34
N ILE A 106 -6.01 -5.75 -2.37
CA ILE A 106 -6.44 -6.56 -3.52
C ILE A 106 -5.28 -6.87 -4.47
N TYR A 107 -4.26 -6.02 -4.54
CA TYR A 107 -3.11 -6.17 -5.43
C TYR A 107 -2.42 -7.55 -5.35
N PRO A 108 -2.08 -8.11 -4.17
CA PRO A 108 -1.50 -9.46 -4.07
C PRO A 108 -2.41 -10.56 -4.62
N LEU A 109 -3.73 -10.43 -4.41
CA LEU A 109 -4.72 -11.39 -4.91
C LEU A 109 -4.76 -11.39 -6.44
N MET A 110 -4.64 -10.21 -7.05
CA MET A 110 -4.61 -10.04 -8.50
C MET A 110 -3.28 -10.49 -9.12
N MET A 111 -2.16 -10.29 -8.44
CA MET A 111 -0.85 -10.72 -8.92
C MET A 111 -0.69 -12.25 -8.85
N GLY A 112 -1.26 -12.88 -7.83
CA GLY A 112 -1.15 -14.31 -7.59
C GLY A 112 0.15 -14.70 -6.90
N ARG A 113 0.24 -15.97 -6.49
CA ARG A 113 1.33 -16.49 -5.64
C ARG A 113 2.69 -16.59 -6.33
N ARG A 114 2.76 -16.56 -7.65
CA ARG A 114 4.00 -16.66 -8.44
C ARG A 114 4.02 -15.60 -9.53
N LEU A 115 5.14 -14.93 -9.68
CA LEU A 115 5.33 -14.00 -10.79
C LEU A 115 5.31 -14.75 -12.12
N GLY A 116 4.42 -14.31 -13.01
CA GLY A 116 4.40 -14.76 -14.41
C GLY A 116 5.48 -14.10 -15.27
N ALA A 117 5.56 -14.47 -16.55
CA ALA A 117 6.45 -13.84 -17.52
C ALA A 117 5.99 -12.42 -17.91
N GLY A 118 4.77 -12.02 -17.54
CA GLY A 118 4.21 -10.69 -17.80
C GLY A 118 3.33 -10.19 -16.66
N VAL A 119 2.97 -8.91 -16.71
CA VAL A 119 2.06 -8.29 -15.74
C VAL A 119 0.63 -8.69 -16.08
N PRO A 120 -0.12 -9.40 -15.21
CA PRO A 120 -1.51 -9.72 -15.48
C PRO A 120 -2.34 -8.45 -15.66
N SER A 121 -3.15 -8.36 -16.70
CA SER A 121 -3.99 -7.18 -17.00
C SER A 121 -4.92 -6.79 -15.85
N ARG A 122 -5.37 -7.77 -15.05
CA ARG A 122 -6.17 -7.54 -13.84
C ARG A 122 -5.48 -6.68 -12.78
N ILE A 123 -4.14 -6.67 -12.72
CA ILE A 123 -3.39 -5.80 -11.81
C ILE A 123 -3.56 -4.34 -12.17
N LEU A 124 -3.70 -4.03 -13.47
CA LEU A 124 -3.87 -2.67 -13.96
C LEU A 124 -5.08 -1.99 -13.32
N PHE A 125 -6.16 -2.72 -13.05
CA PHE A 125 -7.34 -2.15 -12.40
C PHE A 125 -7.00 -1.59 -11.00
N ALA A 126 -6.40 -2.39 -10.12
CA ALA A 126 -6.02 -1.93 -8.78
C ALA A 126 -4.94 -0.84 -8.84
N THR A 127 -4.05 -0.92 -9.81
CA THR A 127 -2.98 0.06 -10.01
C THR A 127 -3.54 1.41 -10.47
N ILE A 128 -4.36 1.42 -11.52
CA ILE A 128 -4.96 2.65 -12.06
C ILE A 128 -5.83 3.32 -10.99
N LEU A 129 -6.69 2.54 -10.29
CA LEU A 129 -7.54 3.09 -9.24
C LEU A 129 -6.71 3.68 -8.09
N GLY A 130 -5.64 3.00 -7.67
CA GLY A 130 -4.73 3.52 -6.65
C GLY A 130 -4.04 4.82 -7.07
N TYR A 131 -3.51 4.89 -8.30
CA TYR A 131 -2.93 6.14 -8.83
C TYR A 131 -3.96 7.25 -9.00
N SER A 132 -5.21 6.93 -9.37
CA SER A 132 -6.30 7.92 -9.44
C SER A 132 -6.58 8.56 -8.09
N VAL A 133 -6.49 7.81 -6.99
CA VAL A 133 -6.62 8.37 -5.64
C VAL A 133 -5.47 9.33 -5.31
N LEU A 134 -4.22 8.96 -5.64
CA LEU A 134 -3.07 9.85 -5.42
C LEU A 134 -3.19 11.13 -6.27
N ALA A 135 -3.61 10.99 -7.53
CA ALA A 135 -3.85 12.14 -8.41
C ALA A 135 -4.98 13.03 -7.89
N TYR A 136 -6.07 12.44 -7.38
CA TYR A 136 -7.15 13.18 -6.73
C TYR A 136 -6.65 13.97 -5.53
N PHE A 137 -5.87 13.36 -4.65
CA PHE A 137 -5.29 14.06 -3.50
C PHE A 137 -4.39 15.22 -3.91
N ALA A 138 -3.51 15.00 -4.89
CA ALA A 138 -2.62 16.04 -5.38
C ALA A 138 -3.40 17.20 -6.01
N LEU A 139 -4.40 16.90 -6.85
CA LEU A 139 -5.25 17.91 -7.49
C LEU A 139 -6.00 18.77 -6.45
N ARG A 140 -6.59 18.14 -5.43
CA ARG A 140 -7.30 18.86 -4.36
C ARG A 140 -6.38 19.84 -3.63
N LEU A 141 -5.14 19.44 -3.34
CA LEU A 141 -4.16 20.31 -2.69
C LEU A 141 -3.76 21.48 -3.59
N VAL A 142 -3.55 21.23 -4.89
CA VAL A 142 -3.26 22.29 -5.86
C VAL A 142 -4.42 23.31 -5.94
N LEU A 143 -5.67 22.83 -5.99
CA LEU A 143 -6.84 23.72 -6.00
C LEU A 143 -6.90 24.59 -4.75
N VAL A 144 -6.69 24.02 -3.57
CA VAL A 144 -6.63 24.80 -2.31
C VAL A 144 -5.47 25.81 -2.34
N ALA A 145 -4.29 25.42 -2.84
CA ALA A 145 -3.16 26.34 -2.95
C ALA A 145 -3.41 27.51 -3.92
N LEU A 146 -4.27 27.30 -4.93
CA LEU A 146 -4.71 28.34 -5.88
C LEU A 146 -5.93 29.13 -5.40
N GLY A 147 -6.40 28.93 -4.17
CA GLY A 147 -7.56 29.62 -3.60
C GLY A 147 -8.92 29.18 -4.19
N ARG A 148 -9.00 27.97 -4.71
CA ARG A 148 -10.22 27.40 -5.33
C ARG A 148 -10.79 26.24 -4.55
#